data_adb84a90372d6ef63e48bee943220183
#
_entry.id   adb84a90372d6ef63e48bee943220183
#
_cell.length_a   1.000
_cell.length_b   1.000
_cell.length_c   1.000
_cell.angle_alpha   90.00
_cell.angle_beta   90.00
_cell.angle_gamma   90.00
#
_symmetry.space_group_name_H-M   'P 1'
#
loop_
_entity.id
_entity.type
_entity.pdbx_description
1 polymer ?
#
loop_
_entity_poly.entity_id
_entity_poly.type
_entity_poly.pdbx_seq_one_letter_code
_entity_poly.pdbx_strand_id
1 'polypeptide(L)'
;MKKIFNKQNNFLFALVGMIVLARIIPYRDEYNTVFNLNRFIDWGICIIFLLYGLKLNIKEVFRDIKNWKLHLLVQLGTFVLFPLLVVLFYPLAKGTNYQLVWLSIFFLASLPSTVSSSVVMVSIAKGNITSAIFNASISGLIGIIATPLLMGFFLENTSTQVDQGAIIQQLLLKVLLPIVLGLLLNPLLKKWVDKYSKWIGQFDRFIILLIVYESFSDAFVKQIFLSVPPMVFVIIAGASVALFFIVYEVLKRLCHALGFNREDTITTTFCGSKKSLVHGSLFVMVLGIPETQKVLYLLPIMLYHSFQLFYVSWLANRIGQQVDKSEKQIK
;
A
#
# COMPACT_ATOMS: atom_id res chain seq x y z
N MET A 1 -6.38 -22.07 6.63
CA MET A 1 -6.92 -20.76 7.06
C MET A 1 -6.24 -20.21 8.31
N LYS A 2 -6.28 -20.89 9.48
CA LYS A 2 -5.59 -20.41 10.73
C LYS A 2 -4.13 -19.99 10.54
N LYS A 3 -3.32 -20.70 9.75
CA LYS A 3 -1.90 -20.38 9.50
C LYS A 3 -1.67 -19.05 8.71
N ILE A 4 -2.58 -18.69 7.78
CA ILE A 4 -2.44 -17.46 6.98
C ILE A 4 -2.85 -16.25 7.82
N PHE A 5 -3.93 -16.38 8.59
CA PHE A 5 -4.39 -15.35 9.54
C PHE A 5 -3.32 -15.07 10.61
N ASN A 6 -2.70 -16.11 11.17
CA ASN A 6 -1.58 -15.97 12.10
C ASN A 6 -0.38 -15.23 11.47
N LYS A 7 -0.08 -15.48 10.20
CA LYS A 7 1.10 -14.89 9.54
C LYS A 7 0.93 -13.40 9.21
N GLN A 8 -0.31 -12.95 8.96
CA GLN A 8 -0.63 -11.53 8.75
C GLN A 8 -0.65 -10.78 10.09
N ASN A 9 -1.23 -11.39 11.12
CA ASN A 9 -1.22 -10.82 12.47
C ASN A 9 0.21 -10.71 13.02
N ASN A 10 1.07 -11.69 12.78
CA ASN A 10 2.47 -11.64 13.21
C ASN A 10 3.24 -10.45 12.58
N PHE A 11 2.93 -10.09 11.33
CA PHE A 11 3.53 -8.92 10.72
C PHE A 11 3.04 -7.60 11.33
N LEU A 12 1.75 -7.51 11.66
CA LEU A 12 1.22 -6.34 12.39
C LEU A 12 1.83 -6.20 13.79
N PHE A 13 1.95 -7.31 14.53
CA PHE A 13 2.64 -7.30 15.82
C PHE A 13 4.12 -6.91 15.68
N ALA A 14 4.79 -7.37 14.62
CA ALA A 14 6.18 -6.96 14.34
C ALA A 14 6.27 -5.45 14.03
N LEU A 15 5.32 -4.87 13.27
CA LEU A 15 5.28 -3.41 13.04
C LEU A 15 5.13 -2.64 14.35
N VAL A 16 4.20 -3.05 15.22
CA VAL A 16 4.03 -2.44 16.55
C VAL A 16 5.31 -2.62 17.39
N GLY A 17 5.91 -3.82 17.34
CA GLY A 17 7.18 -4.11 18.01
C GLY A 17 8.31 -3.19 17.55
N MET A 18 8.40 -2.88 16.24
CA MET A 18 9.40 -1.94 15.72
C MET A 18 9.17 -0.50 16.18
N ILE A 19 7.92 -0.07 16.35
CA ILE A 19 7.59 1.24 16.92
C ILE A 19 8.01 1.30 18.38
N VAL A 20 7.72 0.25 19.16
CA VAL A 20 8.15 0.14 20.56
C VAL A 20 9.67 0.13 20.67
N LEU A 21 10.34 -0.64 19.81
CA LEU A 21 11.80 -0.69 19.74
C LEU A 21 12.40 0.68 19.42
N ALA A 22 11.83 1.39 18.44
CA ALA A 22 12.23 2.76 18.09
C ALA A 22 12.09 3.74 19.27
N ARG A 23 11.15 3.52 20.17
CA ARG A 23 10.97 4.34 21.39
C ARG A 23 12.01 4.02 22.47
N ILE A 24 12.37 2.73 22.61
CA ILE A 24 13.31 2.26 23.67
C ILE A 24 14.75 2.45 23.22
N ILE A 25 15.07 2.09 21.99
CA ILE A 25 16.40 2.13 21.40
C ILE A 25 16.28 2.86 20.05
N PRO A 26 16.16 4.19 20.04
CA PRO A 26 16.05 4.94 18.79
C PRO A 26 17.38 4.89 18.03
N TYR A 27 17.28 4.69 16.71
CA TYR A 27 18.42 4.87 15.83
C TYR A 27 18.78 6.36 15.75
N ARG A 28 20.08 6.68 15.84
CA ARG A 28 20.59 8.05 15.74
C ARG A 28 21.64 8.14 14.65
N ASP A 29 21.72 9.28 14.00
CA ASP A 29 22.69 9.53 12.93
C ASP A 29 24.15 9.35 13.34
N GLU A 30 24.45 9.47 14.65
CA GLU A 30 25.76 9.20 15.23
C GLU A 30 26.24 7.76 14.98
N TYR A 31 25.32 6.80 14.82
CA TYR A 31 25.62 5.39 14.51
C TYR A 31 25.97 5.14 13.03
N ASN A 32 25.81 6.14 12.15
CA ASN A 32 26.11 6.04 10.72
C ASN A 32 27.59 5.79 10.41
N THR A 33 28.50 6.03 11.36
CA THR A 33 29.92 5.73 11.21
C THR A 33 30.20 4.24 11.22
N VAL A 34 29.41 3.45 11.95
CA VAL A 34 29.56 1.99 12.08
C VAL A 34 28.68 1.26 11.09
N PHE A 35 27.40 1.64 10.98
CA PHE A 35 26.42 1.03 10.07
C PHE A 35 25.42 2.07 9.60
N ASN A 36 25.41 2.35 8.29
CA ASN A 36 24.49 3.32 7.72
C ASN A 36 23.17 2.64 7.37
N LEU A 37 22.20 2.71 8.31
CA LEU A 37 20.87 2.12 8.16
C LEU A 37 20.12 2.69 6.93
N ASN A 38 20.22 3.99 6.68
CA ASN A 38 19.57 4.66 5.58
C ASN A 38 20.05 4.12 4.22
N ARG A 39 21.38 3.94 4.05
CA ARG A 39 21.93 3.31 2.85
C ARG A 39 21.48 1.86 2.70
N PHE A 40 21.42 1.12 3.80
CA PHE A 40 20.94 -0.27 3.75
C PHE A 40 19.47 -0.35 3.31
N ILE A 41 18.61 0.54 3.84
CA ILE A 41 17.21 0.67 3.44
C ILE A 41 17.12 1.05 1.95
N ASP A 42 17.90 2.02 1.49
CA ASP A 42 17.93 2.44 0.07
C ASP A 42 18.24 1.28 -0.87
N TRP A 43 19.28 0.49 -0.56
CA TRP A 43 19.60 -0.72 -1.33
C TRP A 43 18.48 -1.76 -1.25
N GLY A 44 17.89 -1.93 -0.07
CA GLY A 44 16.72 -2.80 0.12
C GLY A 44 15.54 -2.41 -0.76
N ILE A 45 15.26 -1.12 -0.88
CA ILE A 45 14.21 -0.57 -1.76
C ILE A 45 14.49 -0.90 -3.24
N CYS A 46 15.71 -0.65 -3.71
CA CYS A 46 16.11 -0.99 -5.09
C CYS A 46 15.96 -2.49 -5.37
N ILE A 47 16.37 -3.35 -4.43
CA ILE A 47 16.22 -4.80 -4.56
C ILE A 47 14.74 -5.20 -4.58
N ILE A 48 13.89 -4.61 -3.76
CA ILE A 48 12.43 -4.89 -3.77
C ILE A 48 11.83 -4.54 -5.13
N PHE A 49 12.15 -3.39 -5.70
CA PHE A 49 11.63 -3.01 -7.01
C PHE A 49 12.18 -3.88 -8.14
N LEU A 50 13.45 -4.31 -8.08
CA LEU A 50 14.02 -5.30 -8.98
C LEU A 50 13.23 -6.62 -8.90
N LEU A 51 12.97 -7.11 -7.69
CA LEU A 51 12.19 -8.32 -7.46
C LEU A 51 10.74 -8.18 -7.93
N TYR A 52 10.15 -6.99 -7.85
CA TYR A 52 8.83 -6.75 -8.44
C TYR A 52 8.85 -6.92 -9.96
N GLY A 53 9.85 -6.35 -10.64
CA GLY A 53 10.03 -6.56 -12.08
C GLY A 53 10.23 -8.06 -12.44
N LEU A 54 11.04 -8.78 -11.64
CA LEU A 54 11.26 -10.22 -11.80
C LEU A 54 10.02 -11.08 -11.57
N LYS A 55 9.10 -10.66 -10.69
CA LYS A 55 7.85 -11.39 -10.42
C LYS A 55 6.76 -11.13 -11.46
N LEU A 56 6.91 -10.13 -12.30
CA LEU A 56 5.93 -9.77 -13.31
C LEU A 56 5.75 -10.88 -14.34
N ASN A 57 4.56 -11.45 -14.39
CA ASN A 57 4.18 -12.41 -15.42
C ASN A 57 3.32 -11.74 -16.49
N ILE A 58 3.97 -11.21 -17.51
CA ILE A 58 3.30 -10.53 -18.64
C ILE A 58 2.23 -11.43 -19.28
N LYS A 59 2.47 -12.75 -19.38
CA LYS A 59 1.50 -13.69 -19.95
C LYS A 59 0.24 -13.85 -19.09
N GLU A 60 0.39 -13.84 -17.77
CA GLU A 60 -0.77 -13.87 -16.84
C GLU A 60 -1.54 -12.56 -16.87
N VAL A 61 -0.84 -11.43 -17.00
CA VAL A 61 -1.45 -10.11 -17.18
C VAL A 61 -2.36 -10.06 -18.40
N PHE A 62 -1.95 -10.70 -19.53
CA PHE A 62 -2.77 -10.73 -20.74
C PHE A 62 -3.87 -11.80 -20.73
N ARG A 63 -3.82 -12.78 -19.85
CA ARG A 63 -4.77 -13.91 -19.83
C ARG A 63 -6.19 -13.52 -19.41
N ASP A 64 -6.35 -12.55 -18.53
CA ASP A 64 -7.65 -12.14 -17.94
C ASP A 64 -8.21 -10.83 -18.52
N ILE A 65 -7.61 -10.31 -19.58
CA ILE A 65 -8.02 -9.05 -20.25
C ILE A 65 -9.51 -9.01 -20.61
N LYS A 66 -10.14 -10.17 -20.83
CA LYS A 66 -11.56 -10.24 -21.20
C LYS A 66 -12.50 -9.60 -20.17
N ASN A 67 -12.13 -9.62 -18.88
CA ASN A 67 -12.91 -9.01 -17.80
C ASN A 67 -12.54 -7.52 -17.58
N TRP A 68 -12.34 -6.79 -18.68
CA TRP A 68 -11.84 -5.42 -18.66
C TRP A 68 -12.67 -4.44 -17.82
N LYS A 69 -14.01 -4.64 -17.74
CA LYS A 69 -14.89 -3.79 -16.92
C LYS A 69 -14.54 -3.89 -15.44
N LEU A 70 -14.30 -5.10 -14.95
CA LEU A 70 -13.84 -5.35 -13.57
C LEU A 70 -12.50 -4.68 -13.33
N HIS A 71 -11.53 -4.87 -14.23
CA HIS A 71 -10.20 -4.31 -14.09
C HIS A 71 -10.24 -2.78 -14.08
N LEU A 72 -10.97 -2.18 -15.01
CA LEU A 72 -11.16 -0.74 -15.07
C LEU A 72 -11.77 -0.20 -13.78
N LEU A 73 -12.83 -0.86 -13.27
CA LEU A 73 -13.52 -0.40 -12.06
C LEU A 73 -12.61 -0.49 -10.81
N VAL A 74 -11.78 -1.54 -10.70
CA VAL A 74 -10.79 -1.66 -9.62
C VAL A 74 -9.77 -0.53 -9.70
N GLN A 75 -9.20 -0.24 -10.88
CA GLN A 75 -8.18 0.80 -11.03
C GLN A 75 -8.77 2.21 -10.87
N LEU A 76 -9.97 2.47 -11.39
CA LEU A 76 -10.70 3.72 -11.15
C LEU A 76 -11.02 3.91 -9.65
N GLY A 77 -11.44 2.84 -8.97
CA GLY A 77 -11.61 2.87 -7.52
C GLY A 77 -10.33 3.28 -6.81
N THR A 78 -9.22 2.62 -7.17
CA THR A 78 -7.92 2.79 -6.51
C THR A 78 -7.27 4.16 -6.78
N PHE A 79 -7.24 4.62 -8.04
CA PHE A 79 -6.45 5.78 -8.45
C PHE A 79 -7.26 7.03 -8.83
N VAL A 80 -8.59 6.92 -8.89
CA VAL A 80 -9.46 8.06 -9.18
C VAL A 80 -10.41 8.32 -8.02
N LEU A 81 -11.22 7.35 -7.60
CA LEU A 81 -12.23 7.55 -6.57
C LEU A 81 -11.60 7.93 -5.22
N PHE A 82 -10.58 7.21 -4.76
CA PHE A 82 -9.89 7.55 -3.51
C PHE A 82 -9.29 8.96 -3.52
N PRO A 83 -8.43 9.33 -4.51
CA PRO A 83 -7.90 10.68 -4.58
C PRO A 83 -8.97 11.75 -4.69
N LEU A 84 -10.01 11.57 -5.51
CA LEU A 84 -11.09 12.54 -5.66
C LEU A 84 -11.82 12.81 -4.35
N LEU A 85 -12.14 11.77 -3.57
CA LEU A 85 -12.79 11.93 -2.27
C LEU A 85 -11.95 12.79 -1.31
N VAL A 86 -10.63 12.66 -1.34
CA VAL A 86 -9.74 13.45 -0.48
C VAL A 86 -9.55 14.86 -1.03
N VAL A 87 -9.45 15.04 -2.36
CA VAL A 87 -9.31 16.35 -3.01
C VAL A 87 -10.50 17.27 -2.71
N LEU A 88 -11.70 16.74 -2.53
CA LEU A 88 -12.88 17.52 -2.13
C LEU A 88 -12.66 18.32 -0.85
N PHE A 89 -11.80 17.85 0.04
CA PHE A 89 -11.47 18.52 1.31
C PHE A 89 -10.23 19.43 1.22
N TYR A 90 -9.55 19.50 0.07
CA TYR A 90 -8.36 20.34 -0.10
C TYR A 90 -8.61 21.82 0.20
N PRO A 91 -9.72 22.45 -0.26
CA PRO A 91 -9.99 23.85 0.02
C PRO A 91 -10.07 24.17 1.52
N LEU A 92 -10.52 23.20 2.34
CA LEU A 92 -10.61 23.36 3.81
C LEU A 92 -9.25 23.21 4.51
N ALA A 93 -8.31 22.51 3.89
CA ALA A 93 -6.99 22.23 4.46
C ALA A 93 -5.93 23.24 3.99
N LYS A 94 -6.07 23.79 2.78
CA LYS A 94 -5.09 24.68 2.15
C LYS A 94 -4.79 25.90 3.01
N GLY A 95 -3.50 26.12 3.29
CA GLY A 95 -3.04 27.26 4.09
C GLY A 95 -3.32 27.19 5.59
N THR A 96 -3.83 26.04 6.07
CA THR A 96 -4.06 25.79 7.50
C THR A 96 -2.99 24.85 8.08
N ASN A 97 -2.94 24.74 9.41
CA ASN A 97 -2.09 23.77 10.12
C ASN A 97 -2.45 22.30 9.79
N TYR A 98 -3.62 22.05 9.17
CA TYR A 98 -4.07 20.72 8.77
C TYR A 98 -3.65 20.33 7.34
N GLN A 99 -2.96 21.21 6.60
CA GLN A 99 -2.53 20.94 5.22
C GLN A 99 -1.64 19.68 5.14
N LEU A 100 -0.72 19.51 6.08
CA LEU A 100 0.16 18.34 6.13
C LEU A 100 -0.62 17.06 6.48
N VAL A 101 -1.62 17.16 7.36
CA VAL A 101 -2.52 16.04 7.70
C VAL A 101 -3.33 15.63 6.47
N TRP A 102 -3.90 16.61 5.77
CA TRP A 102 -4.61 16.37 4.51
C TRP A 102 -3.69 15.69 3.48
N LEU A 103 -2.47 16.18 3.31
CA LEU A 103 -1.49 15.64 2.36
C LEU A 103 -1.10 14.19 2.70
N SER A 104 -1.00 13.85 3.97
CA SER A 104 -0.73 12.48 4.41
C SER A 104 -1.90 11.52 4.11
N ILE A 105 -3.15 12.00 4.23
CA ILE A 105 -4.35 11.24 3.84
C ILE A 105 -4.45 11.15 2.31
N PHE A 106 -4.09 12.21 1.59
CA PHE A 106 -4.04 12.19 0.13
C PHE A 106 -2.98 11.22 -0.39
N PHE A 107 -1.84 11.14 0.29
CA PHE A 107 -0.82 10.14 0.01
C PHE A 107 -1.39 8.71 0.15
N LEU A 108 -2.06 8.40 1.27
CA LEU A 108 -2.77 7.13 1.42
C LEU A 108 -3.73 6.88 0.24
N ALA A 109 -4.52 7.90 -0.16
CA ALA A 109 -5.50 7.80 -1.23
C ALA A 109 -4.86 7.53 -2.60
N SER A 110 -3.64 8.02 -2.86
CA SER A 110 -2.92 7.86 -4.12
C SER A 110 -2.15 6.53 -4.25
N LEU A 111 -2.08 5.72 -3.19
CA LEU A 111 -1.35 4.45 -3.19
C LEU A 111 -2.06 3.34 -3.99
N PRO A 112 -1.31 2.38 -4.55
CA PRO A 112 -1.86 1.18 -5.18
C PRO A 112 -2.53 0.23 -4.18
N SER A 113 -3.28 -0.72 -4.71
CA SER A 113 -3.87 -1.81 -3.95
C SER A 113 -2.81 -2.81 -3.45
N THR A 114 -3.20 -3.65 -2.47
CA THR A 114 -2.33 -4.73 -1.96
C THR A 114 -2.30 -5.92 -2.93
N VAL A 115 -1.16 -6.60 -3.01
CA VAL A 115 -1.01 -7.80 -3.84
C VAL A 115 -1.49 -9.05 -3.07
N SER A 116 -0.70 -9.53 -2.14
CA SER A 116 -0.92 -10.84 -1.52
C SER A 116 -2.20 -10.93 -0.68
N SER A 117 -2.52 -9.89 0.09
CA SER A 117 -3.70 -9.93 0.96
C SER A 117 -5.01 -9.81 0.19
N SER A 118 -5.03 -9.14 -0.98
CA SER A 118 -6.22 -9.06 -1.83
C SER A 118 -6.58 -10.43 -2.39
N VAL A 119 -5.62 -11.12 -3.00
CA VAL A 119 -5.82 -12.45 -3.58
C VAL A 119 -6.29 -13.46 -2.52
N VAL A 120 -5.66 -13.46 -1.34
CA VAL A 120 -6.03 -14.36 -0.24
C VAL A 120 -7.47 -14.10 0.23
N MET A 121 -7.86 -12.83 0.43
CA MET A 121 -9.21 -12.51 0.91
C MET A 121 -10.28 -12.81 -0.14
N VAL A 122 -10.00 -12.55 -1.42
CA VAL A 122 -10.88 -12.95 -2.54
C VAL A 122 -11.04 -14.47 -2.58
N SER A 123 -9.97 -15.22 -2.41
CA SER A 123 -10.03 -16.69 -2.37
C SER A 123 -10.87 -17.21 -1.21
N ILE A 124 -10.73 -16.64 0.00
CA ILE A 124 -11.52 -17.02 1.18
C ILE A 124 -13.02 -16.73 0.95
N ALA A 125 -13.33 -15.59 0.33
CA ALA A 125 -14.69 -15.16 0.01
C ALA A 125 -15.30 -15.86 -1.21
N LYS A 126 -14.53 -16.75 -1.89
CA LYS A 126 -14.91 -17.43 -3.14
C LYS A 126 -15.25 -16.43 -4.27
N GLY A 127 -14.44 -15.39 -4.41
CA GLY A 127 -14.47 -14.45 -5.54
C GLY A 127 -13.60 -14.94 -6.71
N ASN A 128 -13.52 -14.12 -7.76
CA ASN A 128 -12.73 -14.38 -8.96
C ASN A 128 -11.23 -14.19 -8.68
N ILE A 129 -10.54 -15.30 -8.38
CA ILE A 129 -9.12 -15.31 -7.98
C ILE A 129 -8.23 -14.86 -9.14
N THR A 130 -8.53 -15.24 -10.39
CA THR A 130 -7.74 -14.87 -11.58
C THR A 130 -7.72 -13.37 -11.76
N SER A 131 -8.90 -12.74 -11.72
CA SER A 131 -9.02 -11.28 -11.78
C SER A 131 -8.39 -10.58 -10.57
N ALA A 132 -8.39 -11.19 -9.39
CA ALA A 132 -7.71 -10.65 -8.22
C ALA A 132 -6.19 -10.63 -8.41
N ILE A 133 -5.59 -11.69 -8.94
CA ILE A 133 -4.14 -11.77 -9.24
C ILE A 133 -3.76 -10.73 -10.29
N PHE A 134 -4.55 -10.61 -11.36
CA PHE A 134 -4.34 -9.60 -12.38
C PHE A 134 -4.35 -8.19 -11.80
N ASN A 135 -5.42 -7.81 -11.08
CA ASN A 135 -5.55 -6.47 -10.52
C ASN A 135 -4.48 -6.14 -9.50
N ALA A 136 -4.09 -7.12 -8.69
CA ALA A 136 -3.01 -6.95 -7.73
C ALA A 136 -1.67 -6.60 -8.42
N SER A 137 -1.37 -7.26 -9.53
CA SER A 137 -0.15 -7.01 -10.32
C SER A 137 -0.20 -5.66 -11.04
N ILE A 138 -1.29 -5.39 -11.75
CA ILE A 138 -1.46 -4.16 -12.53
C ILE A 138 -1.55 -2.92 -11.63
N SER A 139 -2.22 -3.01 -10.48
CA SER A 139 -2.32 -1.89 -9.55
C SER A 139 -0.96 -1.45 -9.02
N GLY A 140 -0.07 -2.40 -8.72
CA GLY A 140 1.31 -2.10 -8.34
C GLY A 140 2.05 -1.33 -9.43
N LEU A 141 1.95 -1.78 -10.69
CA LEU A 141 2.59 -1.14 -11.85
C LEU A 141 2.05 0.28 -12.10
N ILE A 142 0.73 0.43 -12.13
CA ILE A 142 0.10 1.74 -12.29
C ILE A 142 0.54 2.66 -11.15
N GLY A 143 0.58 2.15 -9.91
CA GLY A 143 0.94 2.91 -8.71
C GLY A 143 2.35 3.49 -8.75
N ILE A 144 3.29 2.82 -9.42
CA ILE A 144 4.66 3.31 -9.58
C ILE A 144 4.70 4.66 -10.30
N ILE A 145 3.79 4.86 -11.25
CA ILE A 145 3.66 6.10 -12.03
C ILE A 145 2.60 7.01 -11.42
N ALA A 146 1.43 6.48 -11.12
CA ALA A 146 0.28 7.27 -10.68
C ALA A 146 0.50 7.92 -9.31
N THR A 147 1.09 7.21 -8.34
CA THR A 147 1.29 7.77 -6.99
C THR A 147 2.21 8.99 -7.00
N PRO A 148 3.42 8.94 -7.60
CA PRO A 148 4.26 10.13 -7.70
C PRO A 148 3.63 11.29 -8.48
N LEU A 149 2.93 11.00 -9.57
CA LEU A 149 2.24 12.04 -10.35
C LEU A 149 1.16 12.73 -9.52
N LEU A 150 0.28 11.95 -8.85
CA LEU A 150 -0.76 12.50 -8.00
C LEU A 150 -0.17 13.33 -6.85
N MET A 151 0.89 12.85 -6.20
CA MET A 151 1.56 13.57 -5.13
C MET A 151 2.25 14.84 -5.63
N GLY A 152 2.85 14.81 -6.82
CA GLY A 152 3.53 15.94 -7.43
C GLY A 152 2.65 17.19 -7.54
N PHE A 153 1.35 17.03 -7.87
CA PHE A 153 0.41 18.17 -7.95
C PHE A 153 0.24 18.94 -6.64
N PHE A 154 0.53 18.34 -5.48
CA PHE A 154 0.25 18.95 -4.17
C PHE A 154 1.52 19.15 -3.32
N LEU A 155 2.62 18.44 -3.61
CA LEU A 155 3.89 18.62 -2.90
C LEU A 155 4.52 19.98 -3.21
N GLU A 156 4.34 20.51 -4.43
CA GLU A 156 4.85 21.83 -4.85
C GLU A 156 4.31 22.99 -4.03
N ASN A 157 3.10 22.85 -3.50
CA ASN A 157 2.43 23.91 -2.76
C ASN A 157 2.78 23.94 -1.26
N THR A 158 3.69 23.07 -0.81
CA THR A 158 4.25 23.12 0.54
C THR A 158 5.49 23.98 0.54
N SER A 159 5.66 24.83 1.56
CA SER A 159 6.74 25.82 1.73
C SER A 159 8.18 25.24 1.75
N THR A 160 8.35 23.97 1.56
CA THR A 160 9.63 23.33 1.31
C THR A 160 9.90 23.38 -0.21
N GLN A 161 10.98 24.08 -0.62
CA GLN A 161 11.50 24.01 -1.98
C GLN A 161 11.95 22.57 -2.27
N VAL A 162 11.01 21.73 -2.67
CA VAL A 162 11.31 20.36 -3.06
C VAL A 162 11.78 20.40 -4.50
N ASP A 163 13.04 20.05 -4.73
CA ASP A 163 13.59 19.95 -6.08
C ASP A 163 12.91 18.78 -6.83
N GLN A 164 11.96 19.13 -7.70
CA GLN A 164 11.23 18.16 -8.52
C GLN A 164 12.16 17.32 -9.39
N GLY A 165 13.24 17.93 -9.89
CA GLY A 165 14.25 17.23 -10.68
C GLY A 165 14.89 16.09 -9.86
N ALA A 166 15.24 16.38 -8.60
CA ALA A 166 15.79 15.39 -7.69
C ALA A 166 14.80 14.27 -7.36
N ILE A 167 13.50 14.58 -7.18
CA ILE A 167 12.46 13.56 -6.97
C ILE A 167 12.33 12.67 -8.20
N ILE A 168 12.21 13.26 -9.39
CA ILE A 168 12.10 12.51 -10.65
C ILE A 168 13.33 11.61 -10.83
N GLN A 169 14.52 12.13 -10.58
CA GLN A 169 15.75 11.35 -10.65
C GLN A 169 15.75 10.16 -9.68
N GLN A 170 15.33 10.37 -8.43
CA GLN A 170 15.24 9.28 -7.45
C GLN A 170 14.22 8.22 -7.87
N LEU A 171 13.05 8.63 -8.38
CA LEU A 171 12.05 7.71 -8.91
C LEU A 171 12.56 6.90 -10.10
N LEU A 172 13.28 7.55 -11.02
CA LEU A 172 13.89 6.86 -12.16
C LEU A 172 14.93 5.85 -11.70
N LEU A 173 15.84 6.23 -10.81
CA LEU A 173 16.98 5.40 -10.41
C LEU A 173 16.62 4.36 -9.36
N LYS A 174 15.78 4.70 -8.35
CA LYS A 174 15.48 3.79 -7.24
C LYS A 174 14.23 2.94 -7.48
N VAL A 175 13.37 3.31 -8.43
CA VAL A 175 12.09 2.61 -8.69
C VAL A 175 12.05 2.07 -10.11
N LEU A 176 12.03 2.95 -11.13
CA LEU A 176 11.78 2.54 -12.51
C LEU A 176 12.91 1.67 -13.07
N LEU A 177 14.16 2.10 -12.91
CA LEU A 177 15.32 1.37 -13.41
C LEU A 177 15.40 -0.05 -12.84
N PRO A 178 15.30 -0.29 -11.51
CA PRO A 178 15.29 -1.64 -10.96
C PRO A 178 14.16 -2.51 -11.50
N ILE A 179 12.94 -1.96 -11.69
CA ILE A 179 11.81 -2.71 -12.24
C ILE A 179 12.07 -3.11 -13.68
N VAL A 180 12.54 -2.19 -14.51
CA VAL A 180 12.85 -2.48 -15.92
C VAL A 180 13.94 -3.55 -16.01
N LEU A 181 15.01 -3.43 -15.22
CA LEU A 181 16.05 -4.45 -15.12
C LEU A 181 15.49 -5.82 -14.68
N GLY A 182 14.62 -5.82 -13.67
CA GLY A 182 13.94 -7.03 -13.20
C GLY A 182 13.07 -7.64 -14.28
N LEU A 183 12.34 -6.85 -15.06
CA LEU A 183 11.51 -7.29 -16.16
C LEU A 183 12.36 -7.91 -17.30
N LEU A 184 13.47 -7.28 -17.64
CA LEU A 184 14.41 -7.80 -18.64
C LEU A 184 15.07 -9.12 -18.20
N LEU A 185 15.37 -9.25 -16.91
CA LEU A 185 15.97 -10.45 -16.32
C LEU A 185 14.93 -11.55 -16.01
N ASN A 186 13.63 -11.25 -16.10
CA ASN A 186 12.54 -12.19 -15.79
C ASN A 186 12.68 -13.53 -16.55
N PRO A 187 12.95 -13.58 -17.89
CA PRO A 187 13.07 -14.85 -18.61
C PRO A 187 14.17 -15.76 -18.06
N LEU A 188 15.24 -15.18 -17.53
CA LEU A 188 16.40 -15.90 -17.00
C LEU A 188 16.20 -16.34 -15.53
N LEU A 189 15.63 -15.46 -14.71
CA LEU A 189 15.60 -15.64 -13.25
C LEU A 189 14.22 -16.04 -12.69
N LYS A 190 13.18 -16.13 -13.52
CA LYS A 190 11.82 -16.46 -13.08
C LYS A 190 11.76 -17.76 -12.27
N LYS A 191 12.38 -18.82 -12.74
CA LYS A 191 12.40 -20.13 -12.04
C LYS A 191 13.02 -20.01 -10.65
N TRP A 192 14.05 -19.20 -10.50
CA TRP A 192 14.71 -18.93 -9.22
C TRP A 192 13.80 -18.11 -8.30
N VAL A 193 13.18 -17.05 -8.83
CA VAL A 193 12.25 -16.20 -8.07
C VAL A 193 11.04 -17.00 -7.57
N ASP A 194 10.46 -17.85 -8.42
CA ASP A 194 9.34 -18.72 -8.05
C ASP A 194 9.74 -19.70 -6.94
N LYS A 195 10.92 -20.32 -7.05
CA LYS A 195 11.49 -21.23 -6.04
C LYS A 195 11.67 -20.54 -4.68
N TYR A 196 12.17 -19.30 -4.66
CA TYR A 196 12.48 -18.56 -3.44
C TYR A 196 11.42 -17.51 -3.07
N SER A 197 10.24 -17.56 -3.67
CA SER A 197 9.16 -16.56 -3.48
C SER A 197 8.78 -16.30 -2.02
N LYS A 198 8.87 -17.32 -1.15
CA LYS A 198 8.63 -17.22 0.29
C LYS A 198 9.70 -16.35 0.98
N TRP A 199 10.97 -16.55 0.66
CA TRP A 199 12.09 -15.78 1.22
C TRP A 199 12.08 -14.34 0.73
N ILE A 200 11.78 -14.15 -0.56
CA ILE A 200 11.63 -12.81 -1.16
C ILE A 200 10.52 -12.02 -0.45
N GLY A 201 9.37 -12.65 -0.17
CA GLY A 201 8.29 -12.00 0.58
C GLY A 201 8.62 -11.72 2.06
N GLN A 202 9.59 -12.42 2.66
CA GLN A 202 10.12 -12.11 3.99
C GLN A 202 11.09 -10.93 3.92
N PHE A 203 11.91 -10.85 2.89
CA PHE A 203 12.82 -9.73 2.64
C PHE A 203 12.05 -8.42 2.49
N ASP A 204 10.97 -8.39 1.67
CA ASP A 204 10.08 -7.23 1.54
C ASP A 204 9.62 -6.75 2.93
N ARG A 205 9.11 -7.67 3.76
CA ARG A 205 8.64 -7.36 5.12
C ARG A 205 9.73 -6.85 6.03
N PHE A 206 10.91 -7.43 5.96
CA PHE A 206 12.06 -7.02 6.76
C PHE A 206 12.47 -5.57 6.45
N ILE A 207 12.58 -5.21 5.18
CA ILE A 207 12.89 -3.82 4.78
C ILE A 207 11.80 -2.85 5.25
N ILE A 208 10.51 -3.23 5.15
CA ILE A 208 9.41 -2.39 5.66
C ILE A 208 9.53 -2.17 7.17
N LEU A 209 9.85 -3.22 7.92
CA LEU A 209 10.07 -3.12 9.37
C LEU A 209 11.22 -2.16 9.68
N LEU A 210 12.30 -2.19 8.92
CA LEU A 210 13.43 -1.25 9.07
C LEU A 210 13.03 0.19 8.73
N ILE A 211 12.25 0.41 7.65
CA ILE A 211 11.73 1.74 7.30
C ILE A 211 10.87 2.30 8.44
N VAL A 212 9.98 1.49 9.00
CA VAL A 212 9.14 1.90 10.13
C VAL A 212 10.01 2.21 11.35
N TYR A 213 10.96 1.35 11.68
CA TYR A 213 11.87 1.56 12.80
C TYR A 213 12.67 2.87 12.65
N GLU A 214 13.28 3.10 11.50
CA GLU A 214 14.06 4.31 11.22
C GLU A 214 13.20 5.57 11.33
N SER A 215 12.07 5.62 10.62
CA SER A 215 11.17 6.78 10.60
C SER A 215 10.59 7.11 11.98
N PHE A 216 10.23 6.10 12.77
CA PHE A 216 9.76 6.31 14.14
C PHE A 216 10.89 6.67 15.09
N SER A 217 12.11 6.12 14.92
CA SER A 217 13.28 6.53 15.69
C SER A 217 13.57 8.01 15.54
N ASP A 218 13.59 8.49 14.28
CA ASP A 218 13.79 9.89 13.97
C ASP A 218 12.68 10.77 14.59
N ALA A 219 11.43 10.34 14.48
CA ALA A 219 10.31 11.04 15.10
C ALA A 219 10.38 11.11 16.62
N PHE A 220 10.85 10.07 17.31
CA PHE A 220 11.01 10.07 18.75
C PHE A 220 12.21 10.92 19.18
N VAL A 221 13.33 10.84 18.48
CA VAL A 221 14.53 11.67 18.75
C VAL A 221 14.23 13.15 18.57
N LYS A 222 13.54 13.52 17.47
CA LYS A 222 13.13 14.91 17.16
C LYS A 222 11.86 15.36 17.90
N GLN A 223 11.30 14.51 18.77
CA GLN A 223 10.09 14.80 19.56
C GLN A 223 8.88 15.23 18.72
N ILE A 224 8.76 14.76 17.47
CA ILE A 224 7.68 15.15 16.53
C ILE A 224 6.30 14.86 17.12
N PHE A 225 6.13 13.76 17.85
CA PHE A 225 4.84 13.40 18.46
C PHE A 225 4.37 14.37 19.55
N LEU A 226 5.27 15.11 20.19
CA LEU A 226 4.90 16.11 21.20
C LEU A 226 4.33 17.37 20.54
N SER A 227 4.68 17.66 19.30
CA SER A 227 4.18 18.79 18.53
C SER A 227 2.88 18.50 17.77
N VAL A 228 2.47 17.23 17.68
CA VAL A 228 1.25 16.82 16.97
C VAL A 228 0.08 16.67 17.95
N PRO A 229 -0.98 17.49 17.82
CA PRO A 229 -2.14 17.39 18.69
C PRO A 229 -2.79 15.99 18.62
N PRO A 230 -3.28 15.42 19.74
CA PRO A 230 -3.98 14.13 19.75
C PRO A 230 -5.15 14.06 18.77
N MET A 231 -5.82 15.19 18.52
CA MET A 231 -6.91 15.31 17.56
C MET A 231 -6.51 14.92 16.14
N VAL A 232 -5.25 15.15 15.75
CA VAL A 232 -4.73 14.76 14.43
C VAL A 232 -4.77 13.24 14.25
N PHE A 233 -4.43 12.47 15.29
CA PHE A 233 -4.51 11.00 15.24
C PHE A 233 -5.96 10.53 15.08
N VAL A 234 -6.90 11.18 15.76
CA VAL A 234 -8.34 10.90 15.63
C VAL A 234 -8.84 11.20 14.21
N ILE A 235 -8.43 12.35 13.64
CA ILE A 235 -8.77 12.74 12.26
C ILE A 235 -8.22 11.72 11.27
N ILE A 236 -6.94 11.33 11.38
CA ILE A 236 -6.30 10.36 10.48
C ILE A 236 -7.01 9.01 10.57
N ALA A 237 -7.27 8.52 11.78
CA ALA A 237 -7.96 7.24 11.98
C ALA A 237 -9.38 7.27 11.43
N GLY A 238 -10.16 8.30 11.76
CA GLY A 238 -11.53 8.49 11.29
C GLY A 238 -11.61 8.61 9.77
N ALA A 239 -10.75 9.43 9.17
CA ALA A 239 -10.69 9.61 7.72
C ALA A 239 -10.29 8.29 7.01
N SER A 240 -9.32 7.56 7.56
CA SER A 240 -8.87 6.27 7.01
C SER A 240 -10.01 5.24 6.99
N VAL A 241 -10.75 5.11 8.08
CA VAL A 241 -11.89 4.19 8.19
C VAL A 241 -13.05 4.64 7.30
N ALA A 242 -13.38 5.93 7.29
CA ALA A 242 -14.44 6.49 6.45
C ALA A 242 -14.14 6.29 4.96
N LEU A 243 -12.92 6.57 4.51
CA LEU A 243 -12.50 6.34 3.12
C LEU A 243 -12.67 4.88 2.70
N PHE A 244 -12.30 3.93 3.57
CA PHE A 244 -12.49 2.51 3.28
C PHE A 244 -13.97 2.20 3.02
N PHE A 245 -14.87 2.57 3.93
CA PHE A 245 -16.28 2.23 3.81
C PHE A 245 -16.96 2.96 2.64
N ILE A 246 -16.64 4.24 2.41
CA ILE A 246 -17.19 5.00 1.29
C ILE A 246 -16.78 4.33 -0.03
N VAL A 247 -15.50 4.05 -0.23
CA VAL A 247 -15.02 3.45 -1.49
C VAL A 247 -15.56 2.02 -1.65
N TYR A 248 -15.57 1.22 -0.58
CA TYR A 248 -16.12 -0.14 -0.60
C TYR A 248 -17.59 -0.14 -1.03
N GLU A 249 -18.41 0.74 -0.43
CA GLU A 249 -19.85 0.80 -0.74
C GLU A 249 -20.12 1.38 -2.12
N VAL A 250 -19.38 2.40 -2.55
CA VAL A 250 -19.48 2.96 -3.91
C VAL A 250 -19.13 1.89 -4.95
N LEU A 251 -18.02 1.18 -4.79
CA LEU A 251 -17.65 0.10 -5.71
C LEU A 251 -18.71 -1.01 -5.74
N LYS A 252 -19.25 -1.39 -4.59
CA LYS A 252 -20.30 -2.39 -4.49
C LYS A 252 -21.55 -1.97 -5.27
N ARG A 253 -22.01 -0.72 -5.11
CA ARG A 253 -23.16 -0.18 -5.86
C ARG A 253 -22.90 -0.12 -7.35
N LEU A 254 -21.68 0.29 -7.75
CA LEU A 254 -21.29 0.30 -9.17
C LEU A 254 -21.26 -1.12 -9.76
N CYS A 255 -20.78 -2.12 -9.04
CA CYS A 255 -20.83 -3.51 -9.48
C CYS A 255 -22.27 -3.99 -9.72
N HIS A 256 -23.20 -3.67 -8.81
CA HIS A 256 -24.62 -4.00 -8.99
C HIS A 256 -25.23 -3.27 -10.19
N ALA A 257 -24.95 -1.98 -10.37
CA ALA A 257 -25.43 -1.20 -11.52
C ALA A 257 -24.89 -1.71 -12.86
N LEU A 258 -23.67 -2.25 -12.88
CA LEU A 258 -23.03 -2.81 -14.06
C LEU A 258 -23.38 -4.29 -14.30
N GLY A 259 -24.20 -4.90 -13.44
CA GLY A 259 -24.64 -6.28 -13.58
C GLY A 259 -23.54 -7.32 -13.31
N PHE A 260 -22.57 -7.00 -12.45
CA PHE A 260 -21.51 -7.96 -12.08
C PHE A 260 -22.10 -9.12 -11.30
N ASN A 261 -21.60 -10.32 -11.58
CA ASN A 261 -21.90 -11.48 -10.76
C ASN A 261 -21.28 -11.31 -9.35
N ARG A 262 -21.63 -12.22 -8.44
CA ARG A 262 -21.15 -12.18 -7.05
C ARG A 262 -19.63 -12.27 -6.95
N GLU A 263 -18.99 -13.13 -7.74
CA GLU A 263 -17.57 -13.40 -7.68
C GLU A 263 -16.77 -12.16 -8.12
N ASP A 264 -17.20 -11.52 -9.21
CA ASP A 264 -16.59 -10.29 -9.72
C ASP A 264 -16.85 -9.10 -8.78
N THR A 265 -18.04 -9.03 -8.16
CA THR A 265 -18.35 -8.00 -7.14
C THR A 265 -17.43 -8.12 -5.93
N ILE A 266 -17.21 -9.34 -5.39
CA ILE A 266 -16.27 -9.59 -4.29
C ILE A 266 -14.86 -9.16 -4.68
N THR A 267 -14.42 -9.55 -5.87
CA THR A 267 -13.09 -9.24 -6.37
C THR A 267 -12.89 -7.73 -6.53
N THR A 268 -13.84 -7.04 -7.16
CA THR A 268 -13.79 -5.59 -7.38
C THR A 268 -13.76 -4.84 -6.06
N THR A 269 -14.65 -5.17 -5.13
CA THR A 269 -14.71 -4.47 -3.84
C THR A 269 -13.47 -4.72 -2.99
N PHE A 270 -12.95 -5.96 -2.95
CA PHE A 270 -11.79 -6.31 -2.13
C PHE A 270 -10.46 -5.82 -2.73
N CYS A 271 -10.33 -5.79 -4.05
CA CYS A 271 -9.12 -5.26 -4.68
C CYS A 271 -9.14 -3.73 -4.77
N GLY A 272 -10.28 -3.11 -5.09
CA GLY A 272 -10.39 -1.68 -5.30
C GLY A 272 -10.44 -0.85 -4.03
N SER A 273 -10.82 -1.44 -2.86
CA SER A 273 -10.87 -0.72 -1.59
C SER A 273 -9.62 -0.88 -0.73
N LYS A 274 -8.60 -1.57 -1.18
CA LYS A 274 -7.38 -1.79 -0.37
C LYS A 274 -6.25 -0.86 -0.77
N LYS A 275 -5.37 -0.55 0.21
CA LYS A 275 -4.17 0.25 0.05
C LYS A 275 -2.94 -0.50 0.56
N SER A 276 -1.83 -0.39 -0.17
CA SER A 276 -0.61 -1.14 0.08
C SER A 276 0.34 -0.43 1.04
N LEU A 277 0.53 -1.00 2.23
CA LEU A 277 1.55 -0.53 3.16
C LEU A 277 2.96 -0.66 2.55
N VAL A 278 3.23 -1.73 1.80
CA VAL A 278 4.53 -1.96 1.16
C VAL A 278 4.90 -0.81 0.23
N HIS A 279 4.03 -0.50 -0.74
CA HIS A 279 4.28 0.60 -1.67
C HIS A 279 4.33 1.95 -0.94
N GLY A 280 3.45 2.16 0.05
CA GLY A 280 3.46 3.40 0.82
C GLY A 280 4.75 3.62 1.58
N SER A 281 5.26 2.60 2.28
CA SER A 281 6.54 2.70 2.99
C SER A 281 7.70 3.01 2.04
N LEU A 282 7.73 2.35 0.87
CA LEU A 282 8.77 2.59 -0.14
C LEU A 282 8.67 4.00 -0.72
N PHE A 283 7.46 4.46 -1.06
CA PHE A 283 7.27 5.79 -1.66
C PHE A 283 7.57 6.94 -0.69
N VAL A 284 7.32 6.79 0.62
CA VAL A 284 7.73 7.78 1.63
C VAL A 284 9.23 8.05 1.56
N MET A 285 10.03 7.02 1.26
CA MET A 285 11.50 7.16 1.17
C MET A 285 11.99 7.78 -0.14
N VAL A 286 11.21 7.67 -1.22
CA VAL A 286 11.64 8.08 -2.58
C VAL A 286 11.02 9.40 -3.05
N LEU A 287 9.92 9.85 -2.45
CA LEU A 287 9.19 11.07 -2.86
C LEU A 287 9.80 12.37 -2.32
N GLY A 288 11.00 12.32 -1.73
CA GLY A 288 11.64 13.52 -1.18
C GLY A 288 10.91 14.12 0.02
N ILE A 289 10.11 13.32 0.72
CA ILE A 289 9.40 13.75 1.93
C ILE A 289 10.42 14.03 3.02
N PRO A 290 10.38 15.23 3.66
CA PRO A 290 11.30 15.58 4.73
C PRO A 290 11.27 14.53 5.87
N GLU A 291 12.43 14.21 6.45
CA GLU A 291 12.56 13.21 7.53
C GLU A 291 11.57 13.46 8.66
N THR A 292 11.42 14.72 9.07
CA THR A 292 10.50 15.14 10.14
C THR A 292 9.02 14.89 9.84
N GLN A 293 8.67 14.65 8.57
CA GLN A 293 7.29 14.44 8.13
C GLN A 293 6.98 12.98 7.77
N LYS A 294 7.98 12.13 7.54
CA LYS A 294 7.80 10.73 7.10
C LYS A 294 6.81 9.96 7.96
N VAL A 295 6.89 10.11 9.28
CA VAL A 295 5.97 9.44 10.20
C VAL A 295 4.52 9.85 9.97
N LEU A 296 4.23 11.13 9.72
CA LEU A 296 2.87 11.59 9.43
C LEU A 296 2.30 10.97 8.16
N TYR A 297 3.15 10.69 7.15
CA TYR A 297 2.73 9.98 5.94
C TYR A 297 2.55 8.47 6.17
N LEU A 298 3.34 7.87 7.07
CA LEU A 298 3.22 6.44 7.39
C LEU A 298 1.98 6.13 8.25
N LEU A 299 1.60 7.05 9.15
CA LEU A 299 0.48 6.83 10.08
C LEU A 299 -0.84 6.47 9.40
N PRO A 300 -1.37 7.24 8.41
CA PRO A 300 -2.63 6.90 7.77
C PRO A 300 -2.60 5.51 7.13
N ILE A 301 -1.48 5.18 6.47
CA ILE A 301 -1.37 3.90 5.76
C ILE A 301 -1.23 2.71 6.70
N MET A 302 -0.54 2.87 7.83
CA MET A 302 -0.42 1.83 8.85
C MET A 302 -1.77 1.56 9.52
N LEU A 303 -2.51 2.61 9.89
CA LEU A 303 -3.85 2.49 10.45
C LEU A 303 -4.82 1.87 9.45
N TYR A 304 -4.84 2.37 8.23
CA TYR A 304 -5.66 1.84 7.14
C TYR A 304 -5.35 0.36 6.86
N HIS A 305 -4.06 0.01 6.75
CA HIS A 305 -3.63 -1.35 6.47
C HIS A 305 -4.02 -2.33 7.57
N SER A 306 -3.86 -1.92 8.83
CA SER A 306 -4.28 -2.73 9.97
C SER A 306 -5.79 -2.94 9.96
N PHE A 307 -6.56 -1.85 9.83
CA PHE A 307 -8.02 -1.90 9.76
C PHE A 307 -8.52 -2.78 8.61
N GLN A 308 -8.02 -2.58 7.38
CA GLN A 308 -8.46 -3.36 6.23
C GLN A 308 -8.14 -4.85 6.36
N LEU A 309 -7.01 -5.22 6.98
CA LEU A 309 -6.68 -6.63 7.21
C LEU A 309 -7.67 -7.29 8.17
N PHE A 310 -8.00 -6.64 9.28
CA PHE A 310 -8.97 -7.19 10.23
C PHE A 310 -10.38 -7.25 9.64
N TYR A 311 -10.88 -6.13 9.14
CA TYR A 311 -12.24 -6.04 8.65
C TYR A 311 -12.50 -6.91 7.43
N VAL A 312 -11.63 -6.84 6.41
CA VAL A 312 -11.80 -7.63 5.17
C VAL A 312 -11.58 -9.11 5.43
N SER A 313 -10.69 -9.51 6.36
CA SER A 313 -10.58 -10.92 6.77
C SER A 313 -11.86 -11.45 7.41
N TRP A 314 -12.44 -10.67 8.31
CA TRP A 314 -13.71 -11.02 8.93
C TRP A 314 -14.83 -11.14 7.88
N LEU A 315 -14.94 -10.14 7.00
CA LEU A 315 -15.93 -10.11 5.93
C LEU A 315 -15.76 -11.26 4.93
N ALA A 316 -14.53 -11.57 4.52
CA ALA A 316 -14.22 -12.67 3.62
C ALA A 316 -14.64 -14.03 4.19
N ASN A 317 -14.33 -14.25 5.47
CA ASN A 317 -14.76 -15.48 6.15
C ASN A 317 -16.28 -15.59 6.23
N ARG A 318 -16.97 -14.50 6.55
CA ARG A 318 -18.45 -14.46 6.62
C ARG A 318 -19.07 -14.78 5.26
N ILE A 319 -18.61 -14.16 4.19
CA ILE A 319 -19.10 -14.39 2.82
C ILE A 319 -18.81 -15.84 2.40
N GLY A 320 -17.59 -16.35 2.61
CA GLY A 320 -17.23 -17.72 2.25
C GLY A 320 -18.08 -18.77 2.94
N GLN A 321 -18.38 -18.58 4.25
CA GLN A 321 -19.27 -19.50 5.00
C GLN A 321 -20.72 -19.46 4.51
N GLN A 322 -21.23 -18.30 4.08
CA GLN A 322 -22.57 -18.19 3.50
C GLN A 322 -22.69 -18.99 2.22
N VAL A 323 -21.66 -18.92 1.37
CA VAL A 323 -21.62 -19.70 0.12
C VAL A 323 -21.57 -21.20 0.39
N ASP A 324 -20.71 -21.65 1.32
CA ASP A 324 -20.63 -23.08 1.66
C ASP A 324 -21.96 -23.64 2.17
N LYS A 325 -22.73 -22.81 2.90
CA LYS A 325 -24.08 -23.21 3.38
C LYS A 325 -25.08 -23.32 2.24
N SER A 326 -25.09 -22.35 1.30
CA SER A 326 -26.01 -22.39 0.15
C SER A 326 -25.70 -23.57 -0.79
N GLU A 327 -24.42 -23.88 -1.03
CA GLU A 327 -24.03 -25.05 -1.85
C GLU A 327 -24.41 -26.40 -1.22
N LYS A 328 -24.44 -26.46 0.12
CA LYS A 328 -24.89 -27.69 0.86
C LYS A 328 -26.40 -27.87 0.88
N GLN A 329 -27.19 -26.80 0.70
CA GLN A 329 -28.66 -26.87 0.65
C GLN A 329 -29.18 -27.24 -0.73
N ILE A 330 -28.38 -27.11 -1.79
CA ILE A 330 -28.72 -27.42 -3.17
C ILE A 330 -28.35 -28.89 -3.53
N LYS A 331 -27.45 -29.52 -2.74
CA LYS A 331 -27.10 -30.94 -2.84
C LYS A 331 -27.98 -31.79 -1.92
#